data_7a2d9eb187093de732e936ff37e24a62
#
_entry.id   7a2d9eb187093de732e936ff37e24a62
#
_cell.length_a   1.000
_cell.length_b   1.000
_cell.length_c   1.000
_cell.angle_alpha   90.00
_cell.angle_beta   90.00
_cell.angle_gamma   90.00
#
_symmetry.space_group_name_H-M   'P 1'
#
loop_
_entity.id
_entity.type
_entity.pdbx_description
1 polymer ?
#
loop_
_entity_poly.entity_id
_entity_poly.type
_entity_poly.pdbx_seq_one_letter_code
_entity_poly.pdbx_strand_id
1 'polypeptide(L)'
;MNIHTPAGLDAFVDHLDGGTPIILADMGAGAGQVAADWFDAMYEDVAATGAQFTAVGIVTPDPASVESVLAWASRLQDRVEYVIVENATSALADFTYWRSTQQANRFREAFAPVVLQMEFRLAELENPLRQHGVQLGQVADRKTAVDELKRASLIMRAQSYRRRLFSEFDRERQVFLP
;
A
#
# COMPACT_ATOMS: atom_id res chain seq x y z
N MET A 1 17.25 -2.29 -0.66
CA MET A 1 17.48 -0.93 -1.23
C MET A 1 16.92 0.08 -0.23
N ASN A 2 17.63 1.13 0.09
CA ASN A 2 17.17 2.17 1.03
C ASN A 2 16.79 3.43 0.24
N ILE A 3 15.51 3.58 -0.04
CA ILE A 3 14.95 4.72 -0.82
C ILE A 3 14.96 6.07 -0.05
N HIS A 4 15.43 6.11 1.19
CA HIS A 4 15.63 7.35 1.93
C HIS A 4 16.95 8.06 1.59
N THR A 5 17.72 7.53 0.65
CA THR A 5 18.99 8.10 0.20
C THR A 5 19.01 8.26 -1.31
N PRO A 6 19.68 9.28 -1.86
CA PRO A 6 19.84 9.43 -3.31
C PRO A 6 20.36 8.16 -4.00
N ALA A 7 21.40 7.52 -3.45
CA ALA A 7 21.93 6.29 -4.00
C ALA A 7 20.95 5.11 -4.01
N GLY A 8 20.02 5.06 -3.05
CA GLY A 8 18.95 4.06 -3.05
C GLY A 8 17.88 4.34 -4.08
N LEU A 9 17.62 5.62 -4.38
CA LEU A 9 16.71 6.03 -5.44
C LEU A 9 17.33 5.80 -6.83
N ASP A 10 18.62 6.05 -6.99
CA ASP A 10 19.36 5.71 -8.22
C ASP A 10 19.30 4.20 -8.51
N ALA A 11 19.49 3.36 -7.48
CA ALA A 11 19.33 1.91 -7.61
C ALA A 11 17.91 1.48 -8.00
N PHE A 12 16.89 2.29 -7.69
CA PHE A 12 15.51 2.06 -8.18
C PHE A 12 15.43 2.25 -9.70
N VAL A 13 16.08 3.28 -10.24
CA VAL A 13 16.18 3.52 -11.70
C VAL A 13 16.93 2.38 -12.39
N ASP A 14 18.03 1.89 -11.82
CA ASP A 14 18.78 0.74 -12.36
C ASP A 14 17.91 -0.52 -12.47
N HIS A 15 16.99 -0.73 -11.51
CA HIS A 15 16.02 -1.83 -11.59
C HIS A 15 14.98 -1.65 -12.69
N LEU A 16 14.55 -0.41 -12.96
CA LEU A 16 13.65 -0.10 -14.06
C LEU A 16 14.33 -0.37 -15.42
N ASP A 17 15.55 0.12 -15.60
CA ASP A 17 16.34 -0.09 -16.83
C ASP A 17 16.67 -1.58 -17.05
N GLY A 18 16.83 -2.34 -16.00
CA GLY A 18 17.04 -3.80 -16.03
C GLY A 18 15.83 -4.61 -16.48
N GLY A 19 14.72 -3.98 -16.89
CA GLY A 19 13.54 -4.65 -17.41
C GLY A 19 12.71 -5.38 -16.36
N THR A 20 12.82 -4.99 -15.08
CA THR A 20 11.96 -5.52 -14.02
C THR A 20 10.51 -5.05 -14.26
N PRO A 21 9.55 -5.96 -14.52
CA PRO A 21 8.21 -5.56 -14.97
C PRO A 21 7.40 -4.83 -13.89
N ILE A 22 7.65 -5.10 -12.61
CA ILE A 22 6.96 -4.46 -11.49
C ILE A 22 7.96 -4.21 -10.36
N ILE A 23 8.00 -3.00 -9.85
CA ILE A 23 8.80 -2.62 -8.68
C ILE A 23 7.86 -2.06 -7.62
N LEU A 24 7.87 -2.65 -6.43
CA LEU A 24 7.16 -2.14 -5.27
C LEU A 24 8.15 -1.40 -4.36
N ALA A 25 7.93 -0.09 -4.18
CA ALA A 25 8.68 0.74 -3.26
C ALA A 25 7.85 1.04 -2.01
N ASP A 26 8.29 0.54 -0.84
CA ASP A 26 7.72 0.92 0.46
C ASP A 26 8.38 2.21 0.94
N MET A 27 7.60 3.29 0.95
CA MET A 27 8.09 4.62 1.26
C MET A 27 8.28 4.88 2.76
N GLY A 28 7.87 4.00 3.64
CA GLY A 28 8.07 4.11 5.08
C GLY A 28 7.79 5.49 5.71
N ALA A 29 7.65 5.56 7.00
CA ALA A 29 7.50 6.85 7.69
C ALA A 29 8.81 7.67 7.62
N GLY A 30 8.74 8.89 7.06
CA GLY A 30 9.90 9.82 6.97
C GLY A 30 10.61 9.86 5.61
N ALA A 31 10.27 9.00 4.65
CA ALA A 31 10.83 9.09 3.28
C ALA A 31 10.30 10.27 2.48
N GLY A 32 9.24 10.92 2.97
CA GLY A 32 8.38 11.83 2.22
C GLY A 32 9.11 12.88 1.40
N GLN A 33 10.00 13.66 2.02
CA GLN A 33 10.64 14.78 1.31
C GLN A 33 11.67 14.29 0.29
N VAL A 34 12.57 13.40 0.67
CA VAL A 34 13.65 12.91 -0.22
C VAL A 34 13.08 12.22 -1.45
N ALA A 35 12.10 11.37 -1.26
CA ALA A 35 11.45 10.65 -2.37
C ALA A 35 10.63 11.60 -3.27
N ALA A 36 9.97 12.60 -2.68
CA ALA A 36 9.23 13.59 -3.46
C ALA A 36 10.17 14.49 -4.28
N ASP A 37 11.29 14.94 -3.71
CA ASP A 37 12.28 15.75 -4.42
C ASP A 37 12.95 14.94 -5.55
N TRP A 38 13.24 13.66 -5.30
CA TRP A 38 13.74 12.76 -6.34
C TRP A 38 12.70 12.58 -7.45
N PHE A 39 11.42 12.31 -7.09
CA PHE A 39 10.36 12.13 -8.07
C PHE A 39 10.20 13.37 -8.95
N ASP A 40 10.22 14.56 -8.35
CA ASP A 40 10.14 15.82 -9.11
C ASP A 40 11.33 16.01 -10.06
N ALA A 41 12.53 15.55 -9.66
CA ALA A 41 13.73 15.67 -10.48
C ALA A 41 13.82 14.63 -11.62
N MET A 42 13.32 13.41 -11.40
CA MET A 42 13.58 12.27 -12.29
C MET A 42 12.35 11.78 -13.07
N TYR A 43 11.17 12.31 -12.75
CA TYR A 43 9.91 11.79 -13.32
C TYR A 43 9.92 11.77 -14.85
N GLU A 44 10.27 12.89 -15.48
CA GLU A 44 10.23 13.03 -16.94
C GLU A 44 11.16 12.02 -17.64
N ASP A 45 12.37 11.85 -17.10
CA ASP A 45 13.36 10.93 -17.67
C ASP A 45 12.93 9.48 -17.50
N VAL A 46 12.38 9.12 -16.33
CA VAL A 46 11.90 7.77 -16.06
C VAL A 46 10.62 7.47 -16.86
N ALA A 47 9.68 8.40 -16.94
CA ALA A 47 8.46 8.25 -17.73
C ALA A 47 8.77 8.08 -19.23
N ALA A 48 9.83 8.73 -19.74
CA ALA A 48 10.27 8.60 -21.13
C ALA A 48 10.73 7.16 -21.47
N THR A 49 11.08 6.33 -20.48
CA THR A 49 11.38 4.90 -20.70
C THR A 49 10.12 4.04 -20.89
N GLY A 50 8.92 4.61 -20.71
CA GLY A 50 7.64 3.91 -20.72
C GLY A 50 7.19 3.40 -19.35
N ALA A 51 7.92 3.70 -18.28
CA ALA A 51 7.53 3.34 -16.92
C ALA A 51 6.27 4.11 -16.49
N GLN A 52 5.34 3.41 -15.85
CA GLN A 52 4.13 3.97 -15.26
C GLN A 52 4.24 3.94 -13.74
N PHE A 53 3.71 4.96 -13.09
CA PHE A 53 3.74 5.06 -11.64
C PHE A 53 2.33 4.94 -11.05
N THR A 54 2.19 4.09 -10.05
CA THR A 54 0.98 3.97 -9.23
C THR A 54 1.32 4.34 -7.79
N ALA A 55 0.69 5.37 -7.26
CA ALA A 55 0.82 5.76 -5.86
C ALA A 55 -0.24 5.04 -5.01
N VAL A 56 0.21 4.18 -4.10
CA VAL A 56 -0.67 3.48 -3.16
C VAL A 56 -0.70 4.24 -1.84
N GLY A 57 -1.79 4.95 -1.57
CA GLY A 57 -2.04 5.66 -0.31
C GLY A 57 -2.82 4.80 0.67
N ILE A 58 -2.35 4.70 1.93
CA ILE A 58 -3.06 3.98 2.98
C ILE A 58 -3.73 5.00 3.90
N VAL A 59 -5.06 4.99 3.93
CA VAL A 59 -5.86 5.79 4.86
C VAL A 59 -6.41 4.91 5.98
N THR A 60 -6.38 5.43 7.18
CA THR A 60 -6.95 4.81 8.38
C THR A 60 -8.02 5.73 8.95
N PRO A 61 -8.76 5.36 10.01
CA PRO A 61 -9.64 6.29 10.74
C PRO A 61 -8.94 7.53 11.30
N ASP A 62 -7.60 7.51 11.42
CA ASP A 62 -6.82 8.67 11.87
C ASP A 62 -6.73 9.73 10.76
N PRO A 63 -7.19 10.97 10.99
CA PRO A 63 -7.07 12.08 10.06
C PRO A 63 -5.66 12.31 9.53
N ALA A 64 -4.62 12.10 10.35
CA ALA A 64 -3.23 12.30 9.94
C ALA A 64 -2.82 11.42 8.75
N SER A 65 -3.38 10.21 8.64
CA SER A 65 -3.14 9.33 7.48
C SER A 65 -3.73 9.92 6.19
N VAL A 66 -4.91 10.51 6.28
CA VAL A 66 -5.58 11.18 5.15
C VAL A 66 -4.80 12.42 4.72
N GLU A 67 -4.40 13.25 5.67
CA GLU A 67 -3.61 14.46 5.41
C GLU A 67 -2.27 14.13 4.76
N SER A 68 -1.62 13.04 5.18
CA SER A 68 -0.39 12.55 4.57
C SER A 68 -0.60 12.16 3.09
N VAL A 69 -1.66 11.42 2.79
CA VAL A 69 -1.99 11.04 1.40
C VAL A 69 -2.27 12.27 0.54
N LEU A 70 -3.04 13.24 1.06
CA LEU A 70 -3.37 14.46 0.34
C LEU A 70 -2.13 15.34 0.11
N ALA A 71 -1.20 15.40 1.08
CA ALA A 71 0.07 16.11 0.92
C ALA A 71 0.92 15.50 -0.20
N TRP A 72 1.01 14.16 -0.28
CA TRP A 72 1.66 13.47 -1.38
C TRP A 72 0.97 13.75 -2.71
N ALA A 73 -0.35 13.66 -2.78
CA ALA A 73 -1.11 13.90 -4.00
C ALA A 73 -0.92 15.34 -4.52
N SER A 74 -0.77 16.32 -3.63
CA SER A 74 -0.51 17.71 -4.04
C SER A 74 0.83 17.88 -4.78
N ARG A 75 1.80 16.98 -4.56
CA ARG A 75 3.11 16.97 -5.24
C ARG A 75 3.10 16.10 -6.48
N LEU A 76 2.53 14.89 -6.38
CA LEU A 76 2.51 13.94 -7.49
C LEU A 76 1.55 14.35 -8.61
N GLN A 77 0.46 15.00 -8.26
CA GLN A 77 -0.58 15.50 -9.18
C GLN A 77 -1.09 14.40 -10.14
N ASP A 78 -1.16 14.67 -11.44
CA ASP A 78 -1.62 13.77 -12.50
C ASP A 78 -0.50 12.89 -13.10
N ARG A 79 0.69 12.91 -12.50
CA ARG A 79 1.84 12.13 -12.95
C ARG A 79 1.78 10.65 -12.55
N VAL A 80 0.81 10.26 -11.76
CA VAL A 80 0.64 8.89 -11.25
C VAL A 80 -0.82 8.49 -11.24
N GLU A 81 -1.08 7.20 -11.31
CA GLU A 81 -2.38 6.65 -10.95
C GLU A 81 -2.48 6.49 -9.42
N TYR A 82 -3.68 6.66 -8.86
CA TYR A 82 -3.87 6.57 -7.42
C TYR A 82 -4.69 5.35 -7.03
N VAL A 83 -4.17 4.61 -6.07
CA VAL A 83 -4.90 3.57 -5.35
C VAL A 83 -4.95 3.96 -3.87
N ILE A 84 -6.14 4.02 -3.31
CA ILE A 84 -6.34 4.30 -1.89
C ILE A 84 -6.81 3.02 -1.19
N VAL A 85 -6.09 2.62 -0.16
CA VAL A 85 -6.46 1.48 0.69
C VAL A 85 -7.06 2.00 1.99
N GLU A 86 -8.37 1.82 2.16
CA GLU A 86 -9.06 2.06 3.44
C GLU A 86 -8.71 0.91 4.40
N ASN A 87 -7.70 1.12 5.24
CA ASN A 87 -7.20 0.12 6.18
C ASN A 87 -7.94 0.23 7.53
N ALA A 88 -8.85 -0.67 7.80
CA ALA A 88 -9.58 -0.73 9.07
C ALA A 88 -8.65 -1.19 10.21
N THR A 89 -8.38 -0.30 11.15
CA THR A 89 -7.55 -0.57 12.35
C THR A 89 -8.36 -1.12 13.53
N SER A 90 -9.69 -1.14 13.41
CA SER A 90 -10.61 -1.73 14.39
C SER A 90 -11.89 -2.21 13.69
N ALA A 91 -12.69 -3.02 14.39
CA ALA A 91 -14.00 -3.45 13.91
C ALA A 91 -15.02 -2.31 13.74
N LEU A 92 -14.78 -1.18 14.39
CA LEU A 92 -15.61 0.03 14.34
C LEU A 92 -14.87 1.17 13.60
N ALA A 93 -14.01 0.83 12.65
CA ALA A 93 -13.25 1.81 11.88
C ALA A 93 -14.20 2.76 11.13
N ASP A 94 -14.04 4.06 11.39
CA ASP A 94 -14.82 5.11 10.76
C ASP A 94 -13.95 5.93 9.80
N PHE A 95 -14.29 5.88 8.52
CA PHE A 95 -13.63 6.62 7.45
C PHE A 95 -14.35 7.92 7.06
N THR A 96 -15.23 8.44 7.95
CA THR A 96 -16.01 9.65 7.66
C THR A 96 -15.10 10.83 7.30
N TYR A 97 -13.96 10.99 7.98
CA TYR A 97 -13.01 12.07 7.67
C TYR A 97 -12.52 11.97 6.22
N TRP A 98 -12.07 10.80 5.78
CA TRP A 98 -11.67 10.55 4.39
C TRP A 98 -12.81 10.75 3.40
N ARG A 99 -14.01 10.29 3.75
CA ARG A 99 -15.16 10.27 2.84
C ARG A 99 -15.90 11.60 2.71
N SER A 100 -15.74 12.53 3.67
CA SER A 100 -16.57 13.75 3.75
C SER A 100 -15.81 15.06 3.74
N THR A 101 -14.48 15.09 3.99
CA THR A 101 -13.73 16.35 3.99
C THR A 101 -13.63 16.95 2.59
N GLN A 102 -13.64 18.29 2.52
CA GLN A 102 -13.59 19.02 1.25
C GLN A 102 -12.33 18.68 0.45
N GLN A 103 -11.17 18.57 1.13
CA GLN A 103 -9.91 18.24 0.47
C GLN A 103 -9.92 16.83 -0.12
N ALA A 104 -10.41 15.84 0.62
CA ALA A 104 -10.52 14.47 0.12
C ALA A 104 -11.55 14.36 -1.02
N ASN A 105 -12.64 15.13 -0.98
CA ASN A 105 -13.59 15.20 -2.09
C ASN A 105 -12.93 15.76 -3.36
N ARG A 106 -12.23 16.88 -3.23
CA ARG A 106 -11.49 17.49 -4.37
C ARG A 106 -10.47 16.51 -4.96
N PHE A 107 -9.74 15.80 -4.10
CA PHE A 107 -8.78 14.78 -4.56
C PHE A 107 -9.49 13.68 -5.37
N ARG A 108 -10.61 13.14 -4.85
CA ARG A 108 -11.38 12.10 -5.55
C ARG A 108 -11.98 12.58 -6.86
N GLU A 109 -12.45 13.81 -6.92
CA GLU A 109 -12.98 14.42 -8.14
C GLU A 109 -11.89 14.67 -9.20
N ALA A 110 -10.70 15.09 -8.75
CA ALA A 110 -9.60 15.41 -9.64
C ALA A 110 -8.91 14.16 -10.24
N PHE A 111 -8.72 13.12 -9.42
CA PHE A 111 -7.87 11.98 -9.77
C PHE A 111 -8.61 10.65 -9.91
N ALA A 112 -9.90 10.58 -9.54
CA ALA A 112 -10.73 9.37 -9.60
C ALA A 112 -10.01 8.10 -9.09
N PRO A 113 -9.42 8.10 -7.88
CA PRO A 113 -8.60 7.00 -7.41
C PRO A 113 -9.38 5.69 -7.31
N VAL A 114 -8.72 4.57 -7.55
CA VAL A 114 -9.24 3.26 -7.17
C VAL A 114 -9.25 3.16 -5.65
N VAL A 115 -10.37 2.75 -5.05
CA VAL A 115 -10.48 2.59 -3.59
C VAL A 115 -10.67 1.13 -3.25
N LEU A 116 -9.74 0.58 -2.47
CA LEU A 116 -9.76 -0.78 -1.95
C LEU A 116 -10.05 -0.77 -0.45
N GLN A 117 -10.71 -1.82 0.03
CA GLN A 117 -11.00 -1.97 1.45
C GLN A 117 -10.20 -3.10 2.05
N MET A 118 -9.45 -2.79 3.11
CA MET A 118 -8.75 -3.78 3.91
C MET A 118 -9.43 -3.92 5.27
N GLU A 119 -10.13 -5.04 5.43
CA GLU A 119 -10.88 -5.34 6.65
C GLU A 119 -9.96 -5.44 7.87
N PHE A 120 -10.50 -5.09 9.03
CA PHE A 120 -9.83 -5.30 10.31
C PHE A 120 -9.53 -6.79 10.55
N ARG A 121 -8.31 -7.09 10.93
CA ARG A 121 -7.92 -8.44 11.36
C ARG A 121 -8.30 -8.67 12.82
N LEU A 122 -9.09 -9.69 13.06
CA LEU A 122 -9.48 -10.08 14.42
C LEU A 122 -8.24 -10.36 15.28
N ALA A 123 -8.31 -10.00 16.57
CA ALA A 123 -7.22 -10.19 17.53
C ALA A 123 -6.77 -11.65 17.63
N GLU A 124 -7.70 -12.59 17.46
CA GLU A 124 -7.40 -14.03 17.45
C GLU A 124 -6.53 -14.48 16.28
N LEU A 125 -6.44 -13.68 15.21
CA LEU A 125 -5.51 -13.88 14.11
C LEU A 125 -4.27 -13.01 14.27
N GLU A 126 -4.46 -11.72 14.55
CA GLU A 126 -3.37 -10.72 14.57
C GLU A 126 -2.38 -10.96 15.73
N ASN A 127 -2.90 -11.18 16.94
CA ASN A 127 -2.03 -11.30 18.14
C ASN A 127 -1.03 -12.46 18.04
N PRO A 128 -1.43 -13.68 17.66
CA PRO A 128 -0.47 -14.78 17.49
C PRO A 128 0.57 -14.50 16.38
N LEU A 129 0.15 -13.90 15.26
CA LEU A 129 1.07 -13.56 14.17
C LEU A 129 2.13 -12.57 14.65
N ARG A 130 1.72 -11.50 15.32
CA ARG A 130 2.61 -10.46 15.84
C ARG A 130 3.52 -10.99 16.95
N GLN A 131 3.00 -11.80 17.87
CA GLN A 131 3.75 -12.38 18.98
C GLN A 131 4.94 -13.22 18.48
N HIS A 132 4.75 -13.95 17.38
CA HIS A 132 5.77 -14.83 16.83
C HIS A 132 6.53 -14.22 15.64
N GLY A 133 6.22 -12.99 15.24
CA GLY A 133 6.84 -12.34 14.07
C GLY A 133 6.59 -13.08 12.75
N VAL A 134 5.45 -13.79 12.63
CA VAL A 134 5.12 -14.62 11.47
C VAL A 134 4.16 -13.89 10.54
N GLN A 135 4.42 -13.94 9.24
CA GLN A 135 3.55 -13.34 8.24
C GLN A 135 2.28 -14.17 8.01
N LEU A 136 1.18 -13.49 7.71
CA LEU A 136 -0.11 -14.10 7.40
C LEU A 136 0.00 -15.21 6.33
N GLY A 137 0.76 -14.96 5.26
CA GLY A 137 0.94 -15.92 4.17
C GLY A 137 1.55 -17.24 4.63
N GLN A 138 2.54 -17.20 5.54
CA GLN A 138 3.19 -18.39 6.05
C GLN A 138 2.20 -19.29 6.82
N VAL A 139 1.27 -18.69 7.57
CA VAL A 139 0.22 -19.45 8.28
C VAL A 139 -0.83 -19.96 7.30
N ALA A 140 -1.30 -19.12 6.38
CA ALA A 140 -2.30 -19.52 5.39
C ALA A 140 -1.80 -20.67 4.48
N ASP A 141 -0.50 -20.69 4.15
CA ASP A 141 0.14 -21.72 3.34
C ASP A 141 0.64 -22.94 4.16
N ARG A 142 0.42 -22.94 5.47
CA ARG A 142 0.91 -23.97 6.39
C ARG A 142 2.46 -24.12 6.41
N LYS A 143 3.17 -23.03 6.11
CA LYS A 143 4.63 -22.98 6.03
C LYS A 143 5.30 -22.46 7.31
N THR A 144 4.52 -22.15 8.36
CA THR A 144 5.07 -21.72 9.64
C THR A 144 5.75 -22.86 10.38
N ALA A 145 6.92 -22.58 10.97
CA ALA A 145 7.61 -23.51 11.87
C ALA A 145 7.04 -23.47 13.31
N VAL A 146 6.22 -22.47 13.64
CA VAL A 146 5.65 -22.26 14.97
C VAL A 146 4.43 -23.16 15.16
N ASP A 147 4.51 -24.12 16.12
CA ASP A 147 3.45 -25.13 16.31
C ASP A 147 2.13 -24.52 16.78
N GLU A 148 2.16 -23.47 17.60
CA GLU A 148 0.99 -22.73 18.06
C GLU A 148 0.18 -22.14 16.91
N LEU A 149 0.84 -21.83 15.78
CA LEU A 149 0.23 -21.27 14.58
C LEU A 149 -0.29 -22.35 13.60
N LYS A 150 -0.04 -23.62 13.85
CA LYS A 150 -0.50 -24.74 13.02
C LYS A 150 -1.93 -25.19 13.33
N ARG A 151 -2.61 -24.56 14.28
CA ARG A 151 -4.00 -24.88 14.64
C ARG A 151 -4.92 -24.66 13.44
N ALA A 152 -5.78 -25.63 13.16
CA ALA A 152 -6.68 -25.59 12.00
C ALA A 152 -7.55 -24.33 11.96
N SER A 153 -8.08 -23.89 13.11
CA SER A 153 -8.89 -22.68 13.22
C SER A 153 -8.13 -21.42 12.80
N LEU A 154 -6.85 -21.29 13.18
CA LEU A 154 -6.02 -20.14 12.84
C LEU A 154 -5.67 -20.14 11.35
N ILE A 155 -5.31 -21.31 10.81
CA ILE A 155 -5.04 -21.49 9.38
C ILE A 155 -6.28 -21.11 8.54
N MET A 156 -7.46 -21.62 8.94
CA MET A 156 -8.71 -21.29 8.23
C MET A 156 -9.03 -19.79 8.27
N ARG A 157 -8.81 -19.12 9.41
CA ARG A 157 -8.96 -17.66 9.54
C ARG A 157 -7.98 -16.93 8.63
N ALA A 158 -6.71 -17.32 8.62
CA ALA A 158 -5.67 -16.72 7.78
C ALA A 158 -6.00 -16.90 6.29
N GLN A 159 -6.43 -18.08 5.86
CA GLN A 159 -6.85 -18.37 4.49
C GLN A 159 -8.08 -17.57 4.09
N SER A 160 -9.09 -17.47 4.97
CA SER A 160 -10.31 -16.71 4.71
C SER A 160 -10.01 -15.21 4.55
N TYR A 161 -9.23 -14.64 5.46
CA TYR A 161 -8.81 -13.25 5.37
C TYR A 161 -8.03 -12.97 4.08
N ARG A 162 -7.03 -13.81 3.76
CA ARG A 162 -6.24 -13.68 2.53
C ARG A 162 -7.10 -13.74 1.27
N ARG A 163 -8.07 -14.65 1.19
CA ARG A 163 -8.98 -14.72 0.02
C ARG A 163 -9.78 -13.44 -0.16
N ARG A 164 -10.34 -12.87 0.91
CA ARG A 164 -11.09 -11.61 0.82
C ARG A 164 -10.20 -10.46 0.39
N LEU A 165 -9.00 -10.35 0.99
CA LEU A 165 -8.04 -9.33 0.62
C LEU A 165 -7.64 -9.44 -0.86
N PHE A 166 -7.28 -10.63 -1.33
CA PHE A 166 -6.91 -10.82 -2.74
C PHE A 166 -8.09 -10.58 -3.69
N SER A 167 -9.32 -10.91 -3.30
CA SER A 167 -10.50 -10.60 -4.09
C SER A 167 -10.68 -9.09 -4.32
N GLU A 168 -10.34 -8.26 -3.33
CA GLU A 168 -10.35 -6.81 -3.50
C GLU A 168 -9.29 -6.35 -4.52
N PHE A 169 -8.06 -6.85 -4.39
CA PHE A 169 -6.98 -6.49 -5.31
C PHE A 169 -7.19 -7.05 -6.72
N ASP A 170 -7.69 -8.29 -6.84
CA ASP A 170 -7.94 -8.92 -8.14
C ASP A 170 -9.04 -8.20 -8.95
N ARG A 171 -9.98 -7.56 -8.28
CA ARG A 171 -11.02 -6.76 -8.93
C ARG A 171 -10.43 -5.58 -9.69
N GLU A 172 -9.37 -4.99 -9.17
CA GLU A 172 -8.69 -3.81 -9.71
C GLU A 172 -7.29 -4.15 -10.25
N ARG A 173 -7.12 -5.39 -10.72
CA ARG A 173 -5.82 -5.94 -11.12
C ARG A 173 -5.10 -5.09 -12.16
N GLN A 174 -5.83 -4.49 -13.08
CA GLN A 174 -5.29 -3.68 -14.17
C GLN A 174 -4.52 -2.43 -13.70
N VAL A 175 -4.77 -1.96 -12.47
CA VAL A 175 -4.07 -0.81 -11.88
C VAL A 175 -2.70 -1.21 -11.31
N PHE A 176 -2.51 -2.50 -11.03
CA PHE A 176 -1.29 -3.01 -10.41
C PHE A 176 -0.39 -3.78 -11.37
N LEU A 177 -0.91 -4.18 -12.51
CA LEU A 177 -0.20 -5.03 -13.46
C LEU A 177 -0.28 -4.42 -14.85
N PRO A 178 0.86 -4.34 -15.55
CA PRO A 178 0.93 -3.86 -16.92
C PRO A 178 0.15 -4.74 -17.89
#